data_1da2cda859de33b9b6cdebdabba9f1e6
#
_entry.id   1da2cda859de33b9b6cdebdabba9f1e6
#
_cell.length_a   1.000
_cell.length_b   1.000
_cell.length_c   1.000
_cell.angle_alpha   90.00
_cell.angle_beta   90.00
_cell.angle_gamma   90.00
#
_symmetry.space_group_name_H-M   'P 1'
#
loop_
_entity.id
_entity.type
_entity.pdbx_description
1 polymer ?
#
loop_
_entity_poly.entity_id
_entity_poly.type
_entity_poly.pdbx_seq_one_letter_code
_entity_poly.pdbx_strand_id
1 'polypeptide(L)'
;MHVTIEAIRNIIQDRVPADNSIENDLFFSDEEIVDAMKRAAADYNAMAPIGVDTVNYRSMPAETSVFTDGVIAHLYKAAINKIARNLITWSTGSTNIDIYKTRLDAFKALHQMHEEAFKSAGKERKMEINRSLAYGYY
;
A
#
# COMPACT_ATOMS: atom_id res chain seq x y z
N MET A 1 15.02 -8.84 7.58
CA MET A 1 14.72 -8.01 6.39
C MET A 1 13.42 -7.25 6.63
N HIS A 2 13.42 -5.98 6.30
CA HIS A 2 12.28 -5.10 6.56
C HIS A 2 11.78 -4.49 5.25
N VAL A 3 10.51 -4.08 5.25
CA VAL A 3 9.92 -3.34 4.14
C VAL A 3 10.64 -1.99 4.01
N THR A 4 11.12 -1.69 2.79
CA THR A 4 11.85 -0.46 2.48
C THR A 4 11.14 0.33 1.37
N ILE A 5 11.44 1.61 1.28
CA ILE A 5 10.93 2.46 0.19
C ILE A 5 11.32 1.88 -1.17
N GLU A 6 12.56 1.44 -1.31
CA GLU A 6 13.06 0.86 -2.56
C GLU A 6 12.30 -0.42 -2.93
N ALA A 7 12.04 -1.30 -1.95
CA ALA A 7 11.27 -2.52 -2.18
C ALA A 7 9.84 -2.20 -2.67
N ILE A 8 9.18 -1.21 -2.07
CA ILE A 8 7.86 -0.77 -2.50
C ILE A 8 7.90 -0.21 -3.92
N ARG A 9 8.87 0.67 -4.24
CA ARG A 9 9.03 1.22 -5.59
C ARG A 9 9.24 0.12 -6.63
N ASN A 10 10.01 -0.89 -6.32
CA ASN A 10 10.24 -2.01 -7.22
C ASN A 10 8.97 -2.82 -7.49
N ILE A 11 8.15 -3.02 -6.48
CA ILE A 11 6.87 -3.76 -6.63
C ILE A 11 5.88 -3.00 -7.50
N ILE A 12 5.69 -1.70 -7.24
CA ILE A 12 4.74 -0.87 -8.00
C ILE A 12 5.33 -0.30 -9.30
N GLN A 13 6.60 -0.57 -9.59
CA GLN A 13 7.33 -0.06 -10.77
C GLN A 13 7.41 1.47 -10.84
N ASP A 14 7.36 2.14 -9.69
CA ASP A 14 7.52 3.60 -9.58
C ASP A 14 9.00 3.94 -9.30
N ARG A 15 9.82 3.82 -10.33
CA ARG A 15 11.27 3.96 -10.27
C ARG A 15 11.72 5.37 -10.65
N VAL A 16 12.94 5.72 -10.23
CA VAL A 16 13.58 6.98 -10.65
C VAL A 16 13.68 7.05 -12.19
N PRO A 17 13.68 8.26 -12.79
CA PRO A 17 13.67 8.41 -14.25
C PRO A 17 14.78 7.66 -14.99
N ALA A 18 15.95 7.50 -14.40
CA ALA A 18 17.06 6.75 -14.99
C ALA A 18 16.74 5.25 -15.20
N ASP A 19 15.89 4.69 -14.34
CA ASP A 19 15.51 3.27 -14.36
C ASP A 19 14.09 3.04 -14.91
N ASN A 20 13.39 4.11 -15.26
CA ASN A 20 12.01 4.08 -15.72
C ASN A 20 11.93 4.52 -17.19
N SER A 21 11.63 3.58 -18.08
CA SER A 21 11.52 3.83 -19.51
C SER A 21 10.16 4.39 -19.95
N ILE A 22 9.18 4.41 -19.07
CA ILE A 22 7.78 4.75 -19.38
C ILE A 22 7.43 6.16 -18.92
N GLU A 23 7.88 6.56 -17.74
CA GLU A 23 7.57 7.87 -17.15
C GLU A 23 8.86 8.61 -16.78
N ASN A 24 8.83 9.92 -16.97
CA ASN A 24 9.98 10.78 -16.71
C ASN A 24 10.06 11.27 -15.26
N ASP A 25 9.12 10.86 -14.40
CA ASP A 25 9.06 11.30 -13.01
C ASP A 25 8.47 10.24 -12.10
N LEU A 26 8.73 10.38 -10.80
CA LEU A 26 8.14 9.52 -9.78
C LEU A 26 6.68 9.93 -9.55
N PHE A 27 5.80 8.92 -9.49
CA PHE A 27 4.40 9.14 -9.16
C PHE A 27 4.20 9.41 -7.67
N PHE A 28 4.95 8.70 -6.82
CA PHE A 28 4.92 8.85 -5.36
C PHE A 28 6.24 9.38 -4.83
N SER A 29 6.19 10.36 -3.94
CA SER A 29 7.37 10.82 -3.21
C SER A 29 7.77 9.82 -2.12
N ASP A 30 9.01 9.91 -1.66
CA ASP A 30 9.47 9.09 -0.53
C ASP A 30 8.63 9.35 0.73
N GLU A 31 8.22 10.60 0.95
CA GLU A 31 7.37 10.99 2.06
C GLU A 31 5.99 10.33 2.01
N GLU A 32 5.40 10.24 0.82
CA GLU A 32 4.13 9.56 0.61
C GLU A 32 4.23 8.06 0.89
N ILE A 33 5.34 7.44 0.50
CA ILE A 33 5.59 6.02 0.77
C ILE A 33 5.77 5.80 2.28
N VAL A 34 6.53 6.65 2.95
CA VAL A 34 6.70 6.57 4.42
C VAL A 34 5.38 6.76 5.13
N ASP A 35 4.55 7.70 4.70
CA ASP A 35 3.21 7.90 5.28
C ASP A 35 2.33 6.66 5.10
N ALA A 36 2.37 6.05 3.92
CA ALA A 36 1.67 4.79 3.65
C ALA A 36 2.18 3.64 4.55
N MET A 37 3.48 3.58 4.79
CA MET A 37 4.07 2.60 5.71
C MET A 37 3.56 2.79 7.15
N LYS A 38 3.50 4.03 7.61
CA LYS A 38 2.94 4.37 8.94
C LYS A 38 1.48 3.96 9.06
N ARG A 39 0.69 4.24 8.03
CA ARG A 39 -0.74 3.88 8.00
C ARG A 39 -0.94 2.38 7.97
N ALA A 40 -0.18 1.65 7.18
CA ALA A 40 -0.23 0.19 7.13
C ALA A 40 0.12 -0.45 8.48
N ALA A 41 1.16 0.04 9.14
CA ALA A 41 1.53 -0.42 10.49
C ALA A 41 0.41 -0.14 11.50
N ALA A 42 -0.17 1.06 11.48
CA ALA A 42 -1.27 1.43 12.36
C ALA A 42 -2.52 0.55 12.12
N ASP A 43 -2.88 0.31 10.88
CA ASP A 43 -4.02 -0.55 10.53
C ASP A 43 -3.80 -1.99 10.98
N TYR A 44 -2.60 -2.52 10.79
CA TYR A 44 -2.26 -3.86 11.26
C TYR A 44 -2.35 -3.96 12.79
N ASN A 45 -1.77 -2.99 13.50
CA ASN A 45 -1.80 -2.97 14.96
C ASN A 45 -3.23 -2.85 15.53
N ALA A 46 -4.14 -2.24 14.77
CA ALA A 46 -5.54 -2.12 15.14
C ALA A 46 -6.36 -3.40 14.87
N MET A 47 -5.84 -4.36 14.12
CA MET A 47 -6.52 -5.63 13.87
C MET A 47 -6.60 -6.47 15.14
N ALA A 48 -7.70 -7.20 15.32
CA ALA A 48 -7.86 -8.14 16.43
C ALA A 48 -7.03 -9.43 16.20
N PRO A 49 -6.43 -10.03 17.22
CA PRO A 49 -6.40 -9.55 18.60
C PRO A 49 -5.41 -8.40 18.81
N ILE A 50 -5.89 -7.33 19.45
CA ILE A 50 -5.10 -6.13 19.69
C ILE A 50 -3.96 -6.43 20.67
N GLY A 51 -2.78 -5.86 20.42
CA GLY A 51 -1.60 -6.07 21.23
C GLY A 51 -0.78 -7.31 20.87
N VAL A 52 -1.28 -8.14 19.95
CA VAL A 52 -0.53 -9.29 19.41
C VAL A 52 0.21 -8.86 18.15
N ASP A 53 1.50 -9.22 18.08
CA ASP A 53 2.36 -8.91 16.92
C ASP A 53 2.33 -7.44 16.51
N THR A 54 2.57 -6.55 17.47
CA THR A 54 2.66 -5.11 17.19
C THR A 54 3.90 -4.79 16.37
N VAL A 55 3.73 -4.05 15.28
CA VAL A 55 4.82 -3.69 14.37
C VAL A 55 5.04 -2.18 14.32
N ASN A 56 6.29 -1.79 14.06
CA ASN A 56 6.67 -0.42 13.76
C ASN A 56 6.89 -0.29 12.26
N TYR A 57 6.52 0.84 11.67
CA TYR A 57 6.66 1.04 10.22
C TYR A 57 8.11 0.91 9.71
N ARG A 58 9.10 1.18 10.56
CA ARG A 58 10.53 1.05 10.22
C ARG A 58 11.03 -0.39 10.24
N SER A 59 10.29 -1.28 10.84
CA SER A 59 10.71 -2.68 11.05
C SER A 59 9.62 -3.68 10.64
N MET A 60 8.75 -3.31 9.74
CA MET A 60 7.74 -4.23 9.20
C MET A 60 8.43 -5.39 8.48
N PRO A 61 8.13 -6.66 8.85
CA PRO A 61 8.72 -7.82 8.18
C PRO A 61 8.45 -7.86 6.69
N ALA A 62 9.47 -8.17 5.90
CA ALA A 62 9.39 -8.29 4.44
C ALA A 62 9.29 -9.74 3.95
N GLU A 63 9.33 -10.72 4.84
CA GLU A 63 9.26 -12.15 4.51
C GLU A 63 7.87 -12.57 4.00
N THR A 64 6.84 -11.79 4.33
CA THR A 64 5.47 -12.01 3.86
C THR A 64 4.98 -10.79 3.07
N SER A 65 4.04 -10.99 2.17
CA SER A 65 3.44 -9.91 1.39
C SER A 65 2.45 -9.05 2.19
N VAL A 66 2.12 -9.42 3.42
CA VAL A 66 1.10 -8.75 4.24
C VAL A 66 1.34 -7.25 4.33
N PHE A 67 2.53 -6.86 4.77
CA PHE A 67 2.84 -5.44 5.01
C PHE A 67 3.04 -4.67 3.70
N THR A 68 3.63 -5.30 2.68
CA THR A 68 3.75 -4.69 1.36
C THR A 68 2.38 -4.45 0.73
N ASP A 69 1.45 -5.39 0.87
CA ASP A 69 0.06 -5.20 0.40
C ASP A 69 -0.62 -4.03 1.11
N GLY A 70 -0.42 -3.90 2.42
CA GLY A 70 -0.96 -2.79 3.19
C GLY A 70 -0.42 -1.43 2.74
N VAL A 71 0.89 -1.32 2.53
CA VAL A 71 1.53 -0.10 2.04
C VAL A 71 1.03 0.26 0.64
N ILE A 72 0.99 -0.72 -0.25
CA ILE A 72 0.54 -0.53 -1.64
C ILE A 72 -0.94 -0.13 -1.69
N ALA A 73 -1.79 -0.72 -0.85
CA ALA A 73 -3.19 -0.33 -0.74
C ALA A 73 -3.35 1.16 -0.37
N HIS A 74 -2.58 1.65 0.59
CA HIS A 74 -2.59 3.07 0.96
C HIS A 74 -2.05 3.98 -0.15
N LEU A 75 -1.03 3.53 -0.88
CA LEU A 75 -0.50 4.29 -2.02
C LEU A 75 -1.52 4.40 -3.14
N TYR A 76 -2.20 3.33 -3.50
CA TYR A 76 -3.26 3.39 -4.51
C TYR A 76 -4.45 4.22 -4.06
N LYS A 77 -4.79 4.21 -2.77
CA LYS A 77 -5.81 5.12 -2.23
C LYS A 77 -5.41 6.58 -2.41
N ALA A 78 -4.15 6.93 -2.14
CA ALA A 78 -3.63 8.27 -2.39
C ALA A 78 -3.66 8.63 -3.89
N ALA A 79 -3.32 7.68 -4.76
CA ALA A 79 -3.40 7.86 -6.21
C ALA A 79 -4.84 8.11 -6.69
N ILE A 80 -5.80 7.38 -6.17
CA ILE A 80 -7.23 7.59 -6.46
C ILE A 80 -7.63 9.01 -6.10
N ASN A 81 -7.25 9.49 -4.92
CA ASN A 81 -7.55 10.84 -4.48
C ASN A 81 -6.90 11.91 -5.36
N LYS A 82 -5.66 11.71 -5.79
CA LYS A 82 -4.96 12.62 -6.71
C LYS A 82 -5.67 12.70 -8.06
N ILE A 83 -6.04 11.58 -8.63
CA ILE A 83 -6.69 11.50 -9.94
C ILE A 83 -8.10 12.07 -9.87
N ALA A 84 -8.87 11.73 -8.85
CA ALA A 84 -10.22 12.25 -8.64
C ALA A 84 -10.21 13.78 -8.49
N ARG A 85 -9.23 14.32 -7.76
CA ARG A 85 -9.05 15.76 -7.61
C ARG A 85 -8.73 16.44 -8.95
N ASN A 86 -7.88 15.83 -9.76
CA ASN A 86 -7.54 16.35 -11.08
C ASN A 86 -8.75 16.32 -12.04
N LEU A 87 -9.57 15.27 -11.97
CA LEU A 87 -10.80 15.19 -12.78
C LEU A 87 -11.78 16.32 -12.47
N ILE A 88 -11.94 16.69 -11.20
CA ILE A 88 -12.79 17.80 -10.80
C ILE A 88 -12.26 19.13 -11.37
N THR A 89 -10.95 19.33 -11.38
CA THR A 89 -10.30 20.53 -11.89
C THR A 89 -10.36 20.64 -13.41
N TRP A 90 -10.41 19.51 -14.13
CA TRP A 90 -10.32 19.41 -15.58
C TRP A 90 -11.66 19.08 -16.27
N SER A 91 -12.77 19.32 -15.60
CA SER A 91 -14.13 18.97 -16.07
C SER A 91 -14.56 19.63 -17.40
N THR A 92 -13.73 20.49 -17.99
CA THR A 92 -14.00 21.22 -19.25
C THR A 92 -13.16 20.75 -20.44
N GLY A 93 -12.26 19.80 -20.29
CA GLY A 93 -11.37 19.32 -21.34
C GLY A 93 -11.72 17.89 -21.81
N SER A 94 -11.90 17.73 -23.12
CA SER A 94 -12.66 16.65 -23.72
C SER A 94 -12.03 15.25 -23.77
N THR A 95 -10.76 15.06 -24.15
CA THR A 95 -10.19 13.74 -24.42
C THR A 95 -9.40 13.13 -23.27
N ASN A 96 -8.87 13.95 -22.39
CA ASN A 96 -8.06 13.50 -21.25
C ASN A 96 -8.90 12.89 -20.12
N ILE A 97 -10.20 13.20 -20.07
CA ILE A 97 -11.11 12.70 -19.05
C ILE A 97 -11.26 11.18 -19.12
N ASP A 98 -11.36 10.60 -20.31
CA ASP A 98 -11.52 9.16 -20.49
C ASP A 98 -10.27 8.38 -20.06
N ILE A 99 -9.08 8.91 -20.33
CA ILE A 99 -7.81 8.33 -19.88
C ILE A 99 -7.72 8.35 -18.35
N TYR A 100 -8.08 9.45 -17.71
CA TYR A 100 -8.09 9.57 -16.26
C TYR A 100 -9.13 8.66 -15.61
N LYS A 101 -10.30 8.51 -16.20
CA LYS A 101 -11.32 7.56 -15.72
C LYS A 101 -10.83 6.13 -15.80
N THR A 102 -10.17 5.74 -16.88
CA THR A 102 -9.58 4.40 -17.04
C THR A 102 -8.51 4.14 -15.99
N ARG A 103 -7.62 5.12 -15.76
CA ARG A 103 -6.62 5.05 -14.69
C ARG A 103 -7.26 4.95 -13.32
N LEU A 104 -8.29 5.76 -13.06
CA LEU A 104 -9.00 5.75 -11.78
C LEU A 104 -9.62 4.38 -11.50
N ASP A 105 -10.26 3.77 -12.48
CA ASP A 105 -10.85 2.44 -12.33
C ASP A 105 -9.79 1.37 -12.11
N ALA A 106 -8.65 1.46 -12.80
CA ALA A 106 -7.52 0.56 -12.59
C ALA A 106 -6.95 0.68 -11.17
N PHE A 107 -6.74 1.90 -10.68
CA PHE A 107 -6.25 2.12 -9.32
C PHE A 107 -7.25 1.69 -8.24
N LYS A 108 -8.55 1.87 -8.48
CA LYS A 108 -9.58 1.36 -7.56
C LYS A 108 -9.54 -0.16 -7.46
N ALA A 109 -9.40 -0.86 -8.58
CA ALA A 109 -9.29 -2.31 -8.61
C ALA A 109 -8.03 -2.80 -7.88
N LEU A 110 -6.89 -2.17 -8.12
CA LEU A 110 -5.63 -2.49 -7.46
C LEU A 110 -5.67 -2.19 -5.96
N HIS A 111 -6.25 -1.06 -5.58
CA HIS A 111 -6.45 -0.70 -4.17
C HIS A 111 -7.28 -1.77 -3.45
N GLN A 112 -8.41 -2.14 -4.02
CA GLN A 112 -9.29 -3.15 -3.43
C GLN A 112 -8.58 -4.50 -3.29
N MET A 113 -7.87 -4.94 -4.31
CA MET A 113 -7.13 -6.21 -4.31
C MET A 113 -6.10 -6.24 -3.18
N HIS A 114 -5.27 -5.20 -3.05
CA HIS A 114 -4.23 -5.15 -2.03
C HIS A 114 -4.81 -4.95 -0.63
N GLU A 115 -5.87 -4.17 -0.49
CA GLU A 115 -6.56 -3.96 0.79
C GLU A 115 -7.17 -5.26 1.32
N GLU A 116 -7.86 -6.01 0.47
CA GLU A 116 -8.44 -7.30 0.83
C GLU A 116 -7.37 -8.33 1.19
N ALA A 117 -6.29 -8.40 0.41
CA ALA A 117 -5.14 -9.25 0.72
C ALA A 117 -4.50 -8.89 2.06
N PHE A 118 -4.31 -7.60 2.32
CA PHE A 118 -3.75 -7.12 3.59
C PHE A 118 -4.64 -7.48 4.78
N LYS A 119 -5.91 -7.20 4.71
CA LYS A 119 -6.87 -7.48 5.80
C LYS A 119 -6.97 -8.96 6.09
N SER A 120 -7.10 -9.78 5.07
CA SER A 120 -7.23 -11.23 5.20
C SER A 120 -5.97 -11.86 5.76
N ALA A 121 -4.83 -11.63 5.12
CA ALA A 121 -3.55 -12.21 5.54
C ALA A 121 -3.04 -11.64 6.86
N GLY A 122 -3.28 -10.36 7.12
CA GLY A 122 -2.92 -9.72 8.40
C GLY A 122 -3.68 -10.30 9.57
N LYS A 123 -4.98 -10.50 9.42
CA LYS A 123 -5.82 -11.13 10.43
C LYS A 123 -5.40 -12.58 10.69
N GLU A 124 -5.14 -13.33 9.65
CA GLU A 124 -4.67 -14.71 9.74
C GLU A 124 -3.33 -14.79 10.47
N ARG A 125 -2.38 -13.92 10.12
CA ARG A 125 -1.07 -13.84 10.80
C ARG A 125 -1.24 -13.58 12.30
N LYS A 126 -2.06 -12.62 12.69
CA LYS A 126 -2.31 -12.32 14.10
C LYS A 126 -2.95 -13.48 14.86
N MET A 127 -3.90 -14.16 14.23
CA MET A 127 -4.54 -15.32 14.84
C MET A 127 -3.55 -16.48 15.03
N GLU A 128 -2.70 -16.71 14.04
CA GLU A 128 -1.66 -17.74 14.12
C GLU A 128 -0.66 -17.45 15.24
N ILE A 129 -0.15 -16.24 15.31
CA ILE A 129 0.78 -15.82 16.37
C ILE A 129 0.10 -15.90 17.74
N ASN A 130 -1.13 -15.45 17.86
CA ASN A 130 -1.88 -15.53 19.10
C ASN A 130 -2.08 -16.99 19.57
N ARG A 131 -2.37 -17.87 18.64
CA ARG A 131 -2.49 -19.31 18.90
C ARG A 131 -1.17 -19.89 19.38
N SER A 132 -0.07 -19.56 18.74
CA SER A 132 1.27 -20.00 19.14
C SER A 132 1.64 -19.53 20.53
N LEU A 133 1.33 -18.27 20.86
CA LEU A 133 1.54 -17.74 22.22
C LEU A 133 0.70 -18.47 23.26
N ALA A 134 -0.56 -18.75 22.95
CA ALA A 134 -1.47 -19.46 23.84
C ALA A 134 -1.01 -20.91 24.12
N TYR A 135 -0.37 -21.55 23.15
CA TYR A 135 0.15 -22.92 23.31
C TYR A 135 1.62 -22.98 23.74
N GLY A 136 2.26 -21.82 23.96
CA GLY A 136 3.66 -21.80 24.46
C GLY A 136 4.71 -22.20 23.42
N TYR A 137 4.47 -22.02 22.15
CA TYR A 137 5.41 -22.38 21.07
C TYR A 137 6.45 -21.30 20.74
N TYR A 138 6.53 -20.25 21.55
CA TYR A 138 7.54 -19.19 21.43
C TYR A 138 8.51 -19.21 22.57
#